data_fc4b2c7964122c0091d6ba65a5a37e4e
#
_entry.id   fc4b2c7964122c0091d6ba65a5a37e4e
#
_cell.length_a   1.000
_cell.length_b   1.000
_cell.length_c   1.000
_cell.angle_alpha   90.00
_cell.angle_beta   90.00
_cell.angle_gamma   90.00
#
_symmetry.space_group_name_H-M   'P 1'
#
loop_
_entity.id
_entity.type
_entity.pdbx_description
1 polymer ?
#
loop_
_entity_poly.entity_id
_entity_poly.type
_entity_poly.pdbx_seq_one_letter_code
_entity_poly.pdbx_strand_id
1 'polypeptide(L)'
;MPTIELATATIEYETFGPEDSPHPPVVFVHGVVVDGRMWTDAAQSLADAGFRCYAPTFTLGAHHIPWGPDADRTPSGAARLIREFVGAMGLTSPTLVGCDTGGALCQFALDQDPDFAGRVVFTNCDAFEQFPPQPYPVVFALLTRPGLTKRLVGLLHRSTALRHSIAGFGLLVTDPDPELSASILDPLRSDERIRDDLAAFLRAIDSSELAAITPRLSKVAVPVSVVWGTADRAFRPKLGRRLASVFADATFTEVPRSRTFVAMDRPQAVVDAVVEISARQVPRRP
;
A
#
# COMPACT_ATOMS: atom_id res chain seq x y z
N MET A 1 11.24 -12.85 -9.91
CA MET A 1 10.74 -11.48 -10.15
C MET A 1 11.90 -10.59 -10.56
N PRO A 2 11.73 -9.61 -11.46
CA PRO A 2 12.73 -8.59 -11.71
C PRO A 2 12.99 -7.76 -10.44
N THR A 3 14.18 -7.16 -10.37
CA THR A 3 14.60 -6.30 -9.27
C THR A 3 15.12 -4.97 -9.80
N ILE A 4 15.02 -3.93 -8.99
CA ILE A 4 15.64 -2.64 -9.24
C ILE A 4 16.45 -2.20 -8.01
N GLU A 5 17.68 -1.79 -8.23
CA GLU A 5 18.55 -1.25 -7.19
C GLU A 5 18.26 0.24 -6.99
N LEU A 6 17.92 0.62 -5.77
CA LEU A 6 17.77 2.00 -5.33
C LEU A 6 18.91 2.36 -4.37
N ALA A 7 18.98 3.61 -3.94
CA ALA A 7 20.09 4.09 -3.10
C ALA A 7 20.26 3.27 -1.81
N THR A 8 19.19 2.82 -1.19
CA THR A 8 19.22 2.13 0.13
C THR A 8 18.47 0.81 0.17
N ALA A 9 17.89 0.37 -0.96
CA ALA A 9 17.14 -0.89 -1.04
C ALA A 9 17.17 -1.46 -2.46
N THR A 10 17.01 -2.77 -2.56
CA THR A 10 16.70 -3.47 -3.82
C THR A 10 15.24 -3.90 -3.76
N ILE A 11 14.44 -3.45 -4.73
CA ILE A 11 13.00 -3.71 -4.77
C ILE A 11 12.68 -4.75 -5.83
N GLU A 12 12.04 -5.83 -5.41
CA GLU A 12 11.40 -6.78 -6.32
C GLU A 12 10.07 -6.22 -6.81
N TYR A 13 9.74 -6.44 -8.08
CA TYR A 13 8.48 -5.94 -8.64
C TYR A 13 7.93 -6.87 -9.72
N GLU A 14 6.63 -6.80 -9.93
CA GLU A 14 5.95 -7.39 -11.08
C GLU A 14 5.45 -6.29 -12.01
N THR A 15 5.36 -6.64 -13.30
CA THR A 15 4.81 -5.72 -14.31
C THR A 15 3.72 -6.40 -15.10
N PHE A 16 2.69 -5.64 -15.45
CA PHE A 16 1.54 -6.12 -16.22
C PHE A 16 1.25 -5.15 -17.38
N GLY A 17 0.75 -5.68 -18.47
CA GLY A 17 0.34 -4.91 -19.64
C GLY A 17 1.48 -4.46 -20.57
N PRO A 18 1.12 -3.77 -21.67
CA PRO A 18 2.05 -3.40 -22.72
C PRO A 18 3.04 -2.31 -22.27
N GLU A 19 4.27 -2.36 -22.79
CA GLU A 19 5.31 -1.36 -22.48
C GLU A 19 4.99 0.01 -23.10
N ASP A 20 4.34 0.01 -24.24
CA ASP A 20 3.94 1.19 -25.02
C ASP A 20 2.50 1.62 -24.72
N SER A 21 2.04 1.44 -23.50
CA SER A 21 0.69 1.84 -23.08
C SER A 21 0.43 3.32 -23.35
N PRO A 22 -0.71 3.68 -23.97
CA PRO A 22 -1.11 5.08 -24.13
C PRO A 22 -1.65 5.70 -22.83
N HIS A 23 -1.85 4.89 -21.79
CA HIS A 23 -2.37 5.33 -20.51
C HIS A 23 -1.24 5.71 -19.55
N PRO A 24 -1.51 6.54 -18.52
CA PRO A 24 -0.55 6.79 -17.46
C PRO A 24 -0.15 5.48 -16.77
N PRO A 25 1.15 5.28 -16.43
CA PRO A 25 1.58 4.10 -15.71
C PRO A 25 0.93 4.04 -14.32
N VAL A 26 0.60 2.84 -13.88
CA VAL A 26 -0.02 2.59 -12.57
C VAL A 26 1.02 1.98 -11.64
N VAL A 27 1.21 2.55 -10.46
CA VAL A 27 2.12 2.04 -9.42
C VAL A 27 1.33 1.72 -8.17
N PHE A 28 1.39 0.46 -7.75
CA PHE A 28 0.69 -0.02 -6.56
C PHE A 28 1.57 0.05 -5.32
N VAL A 29 0.99 0.46 -4.20
CA VAL A 29 1.68 0.57 -2.90
C VAL A 29 0.90 -0.21 -1.85
N HIS A 30 1.46 -1.34 -1.44
CA HIS A 30 0.86 -2.26 -0.48
C HIS A 30 1.10 -1.84 0.98
N GLY A 31 0.40 -2.47 1.92
CA GLY A 31 0.55 -2.26 3.36
C GLY A 31 1.64 -3.11 4.03
N VAL A 32 1.68 -3.10 5.37
CA VAL A 32 2.61 -3.95 6.13
C VAL A 32 2.20 -5.43 6.08
N VAL A 33 3.21 -6.31 6.07
CA VAL A 33 3.04 -7.78 6.09
C VAL A 33 2.21 -8.30 4.90
N VAL A 34 2.23 -7.57 3.79
CA VAL A 34 1.74 -8.00 2.46
C VAL A 34 2.73 -7.56 1.39
N ASP A 35 2.60 -8.04 0.18
CA ASP A 35 3.49 -7.75 -0.94
C ASP A 35 2.71 -7.34 -2.22
N GLY A 36 3.44 -7.10 -3.31
CA GLY A 36 2.88 -6.66 -4.59
C GLY A 36 1.82 -7.59 -5.17
N ARG A 37 1.85 -8.88 -4.82
CA ARG A 37 0.89 -9.88 -5.33
C ARG A 37 -0.55 -9.64 -4.89
N MET A 38 -0.78 -8.87 -3.84
CA MET A 38 -2.14 -8.47 -3.46
C MET A 38 -2.89 -7.70 -4.55
N TRP A 39 -2.15 -7.16 -5.51
CA TRP A 39 -2.69 -6.36 -6.61
C TRP A 39 -2.88 -7.13 -7.92
N THR A 40 -2.48 -8.41 -7.98
CA THR A 40 -2.40 -9.21 -9.22
C THR A 40 -3.69 -9.16 -10.04
N ASP A 41 -4.85 -9.39 -9.43
CA ASP A 41 -6.13 -9.44 -10.16
C ASP A 41 -6.52 -8.06 -10.73
N ALA A 42 -6.31 -7.00 -9.94
CA ALA A 42 -6.56 -5.63 -10.41
C ALA A 42 -5.55 -5.20 -11.49
N ALA A 43 -4.28 -5.53 -11.30
CA ALA A 43 -3.21 -5.22 -12.26
C ALA A 43 -3.40 -5.97 -13.59
N GLN A 44 -3.80 -7.24 -13.55
CA GLN A 44 -4.09 -8.02 -14.76
C GLN A 44 -5.30 -7.44 -15.50
N SER A 45 -6.38 -7.12 -14.79
CA SER A 45 -7.57 -6.52 -15.41
C SER A 45 -7.28 -5.14 -16.03
N LEU A 46 -6.41 -4.34 -15.41
CA LEU A 46 -5.93 -3.08 -15.99
C LEU A 46 -5.03 -3.32 -17.22
N ALA A 47 -4.18 -4.34 -17.17
CA ALA A 47 -3.35 -4.73 -18.30
C ALA A 47 -4.20 -5.14 -19.51
N ASP A 48 -5.27 -5.90 -19.28
CA ASP A 48 -6.23 -6.29 -20.31
C ASP A 48 -6.98 -5.06 -20.90
N ALA A 49 -7.10 -3.99 -20.10
CA ALA A 49 -7.61 -2.68 -20.55
C ALA A 49 -6.52 -1.76 -21.17
N GLY A 50 -5.30 -2.27 -21.36
CA GLY A 50 -4.20 -1.57 -22.03
C GLY A 50 -3.32 -0.70 -21.14
N PHE A 51 -3.48 -0.75 -19.83
CA PHE A 51 -2.62 -0.02 -18.87
C PHE A 51 -1.29 -0.75 -18.64
N ARG A 52 -0.21 0.02 -18.42
CA ARG A 52 1.04 -0.52 -17.88
C ARG A 52 1.04 -0.37 -16.37
N CYS A 53 1.14 -1.50 -15.65
CA CYS A 53 1.07 -1.57 -14.20
C CYS A 53 2.37 -2.08 -13.60
N TYR A 54 2.71 -1.57 -12.42
CA TYR A 54 3.88 -1.93 -11.62
C TYR A 54 3.42 -2.27 -10.20
N ALA A 55 3.73 -3.47 -9.74
CA ALA A 55 3.42 -3.95 -8.40
C ALA A 55 4.72 -4.27 -7.65
N PRO A 56 5.43 -3.24 -7.13
CA PRO A 56 6.62 -3.45 -6.31
C PRO A 56 6.29 -4.06 -4.96
N THR A 57 7.22 -4.87 -4.43
CA THR A 57 7.23 -5.34 -3.05
C THR A 57 8.16 -4.45 -2.24
N PHE A 58 7.59 -3.44 -1.61
CA PHE A 58 8.32 -2.53 -0.73
C PHE A 58 8.72 -3.24 0.58
N THR A 59 9.69 -2.69 1.27
CA THR A 59 10.36 -3.27 2.43
C THR A 59 9.52 -3.21 3.73
N LEU A 60 8.27 -3.69 3.69
CA LEU A 60 7.25 -3.59 4.75
C LEU A 60 6.94 -4.94 5.43
N GLY A 61 7.88 -5.90 5.40
CA GLY A 61 7.79 -7.16 6.14
C GLY A 61 7.50 -8.40 5.31
N ALA A 62 7.08 -8.26 4.04
CA ALA A 62 6.92 -9.39 3.11
C ALA A 62 7.94 -9.37 1.95
N HIS A 63 8.92 -8.48 2.00
CA HIS A 63 10.04 -8.41 1.07
C HIS A 63 11.05 -9.54 1.33
N HIS A 64 11.81 -9.93 0.28
CA HIS A 64 12.81 -11.00 0.38
C HIS A 64 14.24 -10.46 0.48
N ILE A 65 14.48 -9.23 0.04
CA ILE A 65 15.78 -8.58 0.05
C ILE A 65 15.80 -7.56 1.18
N PRO A 66 16.60 -7.75 2.25
CA PRO A 66 16.65 -6.82 3.38
C PRO A 66 17.03 -5.40 2.95
N TRP A 67 16.57 -4.42 3.67
CA TRP A 67 17.00 -3.04 3.52
C TRP A 67 18.51 -2.90 3.74
N GLY A 68 19.13 -1.96 3.03
CA GLY A 68 20.53 -1.64 3.23
C GLY A 68 20.83 -1.13 4.66
N PRO A 69 22.08 -1.21 5.10
CA PRO A 69 22.45 -0.85 6.47
C PRO A 69 22.14 0.61 6.81
N ASP A 70 22.29 1.51 5.85
CA ASP A 70 22.10 2.96 6.03
C ASP A 70 20.68 3.43 5.67
N ALA A 71 19.74 2.50 5.51
CA ALA A 71 18.38 2.82 5.10
C ALA A 71 17.61 3.53 6.21
N ASP A 72 16.84 4.55 5.82
CA ASP A 72 15.89 5.25 6.66
C ASP A 72 14.58 4.44 6.78
N ARG A 73 14.46 3.66 7.86
CA ARG A 73 13.31 2.77 8.12
C ARG A 73 12.11 3.48 8.75
N THR A 74 12.04 4.81 8.60
CA THR A 74 10.85 5.58 9.00
C THR A 74 9.78 5.55 7.90
N PRO A 75 8.50 5.90 8.21
CA PRO A 75 7.49 6.10 7.18
C PRO A 75 7.91 7.12 6.10
N SER A 76 8.62 8.17 6.51
CA SER A 76 9.17 9.19 5.60
C SER A 76 10.24 8.59 4.67
N GLY A 77 11.11 7.72 5.17
CA GLY A 77 12.11 6.99 4.38
C GLY A 77 11.48 5.99 3.42
N ALA A 78 10.47 5.23 3.87
CA ALA A 78 9.73 4.31 3.02
C ALA A 78 8.96 5.04 1.90
N ALA A 79 8.39 6.21 2.18
CA ALA A 79 7.77 7.06 1.16
C ALA A 79 8.79 7.57 0.12
N ARG A 80 10.02 7.84 0.54
CA ARG A 80 11.12 8.19 -0.36
C ARG A 80 11.45 7.05 -1.33
N LEU A 81 11.43 5.78 -0.85
CA LEU A 81 11.63 4.62 -1.73
C LEU A 81 10.57 4.52 -2.83
N ILE A 82 9.32 4.89 -2.55
CA ILE A 82 8.27 4.93 -3.59
C ILE A 82 8.65 5.92 -4.69
N ARG A 83 9.11 7.12 -4.31
CA ARG A 83 9.54 8.16 -5.26
C ARG A 83 10.80 7.74 -6.03
N GLU A 84 11.77 7.14 -5.35
CA GLU A 84 12.99 6.59 -5.96
C GLU A 84 12.64 5.49 -6.97
N PHE A 85 11.71 4.58 -6.63
CA PHE A 85 11.22 3.55 -7.54
C PHE A 85 10.61 4.16 -8.80
N VAL A 86 9.70 5.12 -8.66
CA VAL A 86 9.07 5.83 -9.78
C VAL A 86 10.13 6.50 -10.67
N GLY A 87 11.11 7.19 -10.06
CA GLY A 87 12.20 7.85 -10.78
C GLY A 87 13.12 6.88 -11.50
N ALA A 88 13.56 5.81 -10.83
CA ALA A 88 14.45 4.79 -11.39
C ALA A 88 13.80 3.99 -12.54
N MET A 89 12.48 3.80 -12.49
CA MET A 89 11.71 3.21 -13.57
C MET A 89 11.40 4.20 -14.71
N GLY A 90 11.79 5.47 -14.59
CA GLY A 90 11.53 6.50 -15.61
C GLY A 90 10.06 6.85 -15.79
N LEU A 91 9.21 6.61 -14.77
CA LEU A 91 7.77 6.81 -14.89
C LEU A 91 7.42 8.29 -14.72
N THR A 92 6.63 8.80 -15.66
CA THR A 92 6.20 10.21 -15.66
C THR A 92 4.73 10.30 -15.24
N SER A 93 4.45 11.12 -14.23
CA SER A 93 3.09 11.40 -13.74
C SER A 93 2.24 10.12 -13.50
N PRO A 94 2.75 9.11 -12.76
CA PRO A 94 2.04 7.85 -12.56
C PRO A 94 0.73 8.06 -11.81
N THR A 95 -0.18 7.10 -11.97
CA THR A 95 -1.31 6.91 -11.05
C THR A 95 -0.82 6.06 -9.89
N LEU A 96 -0.80 6.61 -8.68
CA LEU A 96 -0.51 5.85 -7.46
C LEU A 96 -1.78 5.18 -6.94
N VAL A 97 -1.67 3.92 -6.55
CA VAL A 97 -2.76 3.20 -5.89
C VAL A 97 -2.25 2.68 -4.55
N GLY A 98 -2.74 3.24 -3.45
CA GLY A 98 -2.28 2.89 -2.10
C GLY A 98 -3.38 2.30 -1.22
N CYS A 99 -3.02 1.29 -0.40
CA CYS A 99 -3.92 0.69 0.57
C CYS A 99 -3.22 0.48 1.92
N ASP A 100 -3.98 0.43 3.01
CA ASP A 100 -3.46 0.21 4.37
C ASP A 100 -2.30 1.19 4.68
N THR A 101 -1.21 0.74 5.25
CA THR A 101 0.01 1.57 5.45
C THR A 101 0.54 2.15 4.13
N GLY A 102 0.39 1.44 3.00
CA GLY A 102 0.80 1.96 1.68
C GLY A 102 0.08 3.25 1.29
N GLY A 103 -1.19 3.40 1.69
CA GLY A 103 -1.92 4.66 1.51
C GLY A 103 -1.38 5.79 2.38
N ALA A 104 -0.92 5.51 3.62
CA ALA A 104 -0.17 6.51 4.41
C ALA A 104 1.13 6.90 3.72
N LEU A 105 1.91 5.92 3.23
CA LEU A 105 3.17 6.19 2.53
C LEU A 105 2.97 7.03 1.26
N CYS A 106 1.87 6.82 0.53
CA CYS A 106 1.49 7.71 -0.57
C CYS A 106 1.25 9.16 -0.07
N GLN A 107 0.62 9.34 1.09
CA GLN A 107 0.42 10.68 1.69
C GLN A 107 1.75 11.33 2.08
N PHE A 108 2.67 10.57 2.72
CA PHE A 108 4.03 11.06 3.00
C PHE A 108 4.78 11.43 1.71
N ALA A 109 4.69 10.61 0.66
CA ALA A 109 5.35 10.87 -0.61
C ALA A 109 4.82 12.14 -1.30
N LEU A 110 3.50 12.36 -1.27
CA LEU A 110 2.84 13.56 -1.79
C LEU A 110 3.16 14.81 -0.96
N ASP A 111 3.34 14.69 0.36
CA ASP A 111 3.77 15.82 1.19
C ASP A 111 5.23 16.22 0.91
N GLN A 112 6.11 15.23 0.63
CA GLN A 112 7.50 15.44 0.25
C GLN A 112 7.64 16.06 -1.15
N ASP A 113 6.79 15.63 -2.10
CA ASP A 113 6.77 16.10 -3.48
C ASP A 113 5.34 15.98 -4.03
N PRO A 114 4.54 17.05 -3.95
CA PRO A 114 3.15 17.04 -4.41
C PRO A 114 2.98 16.74 -5.90
N ASP A 115 4.08 16.81 -6.62
CA ASP A 115 4.10 16.80 -8.08
C ASP A 115 4.61 15.48 -8.69
N PHE A 116 5.08 14.53 -7.87
CA PHE A 116 5.66 13.30 -8.43
C PHE A 116 4.61 12.34 -9.02
N ALA A 117 3.37 12.41 -8.57
CA ALA A 117 2.25 11.62 -9.08
C ALA A 117 1.30 12.50 -9.92
N GLY A 118 0.73 11.91 -10.95
CA GLY A 118 -0.30 12.59 -11.77
C GLY A 118 -1.72 12.37 -11.25
N ARG A 119 -1.96 11.27 -10.54
CA ARG A 119 -3.27 10.87 -9.99
C ARG A 119 -3.06 9.97 -8.77
N VAL A 120 -4.05 9.90 -7.89
CA VAL A 120 -3.99 9.03 -6.72
C VAL A 120 -5.30 8.29 -6.51
N VAL A 121 -5.20 6.99 -6.25
CA VAL A 121 -6.32 6.16 -5.79
C VAL A 121 -5.98 5.67 -4.38
N PHE A 122 -6.78 6.03 -3.40
CA PHE A 122 -6.70 5.47 -2.06
C PHE A 122 -7.77 4.41 -1.88
N THR A 123 -7.39 3.23 -1.41
CA THR A 123 -8.33 2.29 -0.81
C THR A 123 -8.24 2.39 0.70
N ASN A 124 -8.97 1.57 1.47
CA ASN A 124 -8.94 1.62 2.93
C ASN A 124 -7.50 1.74 3.45
N CYS A 125 -7.17 2.86 4.09
CA CYS A 125 -5.81 3.17 4.49
C CYS A 125 -5.72 4.05 5.74
N ASP A 126 -4.55 4.07 6.32
CA ASP A 126 -4.19 4.99 7.40
C ASP A 126 -4.31 6.45 6.93
N ALA A 127 -4.84 7.30 7.80
CA ALA A 127 -4.94 8.74 7.59
C ALA A 127 -5.15 9.48 8.92
N PHE A 128 -4.70 10.71 9.00
CA PHE A 128 -4.80 11.55 10.19
C PHE A 128 -4.18 10.86 11.42
N GLU A 129 -4.92 10.83 12.54
CA GLU A 129 -4.51 10.22 13.81
C GLU A 129 -4.61 8.68 13.82
N GLN A 130 -5.17 8.06 12.79
CA GLN A 130 -5.29 6.61 12.67
C GLN A 130 -4.09 6.05 11.89
N PHE A 131 -2.96 5.91 12.58
CA PHE A 131 -1.73 5.33 12.05
C PHE A 131 -0.94 4.64 13.17
N PRO A 132 -1.20 3.36 13.43
CA PRO A 132 -2.25 2.53 12.86
C PRO A 132 -3.61 2.68 13.59
N PRO A 133 -4.73 2.26 12.97
CA PRO A 133 -6.03 2.23 13.63
C PRO A 133 -6.14 1.07 14.62
N GLN A 134 -7.14 1.10 15.50
CA GLN A 134 -7.42 -0.03 16.39
C GLN A 134 -7.90 -1.26 15.58
N PRO A 135 -7.46 -2.49 15.90
CA PRO A 135 -6.65 -2.90 17.07
C PRO A 135 -5.13 -2.99 16.81
N TYR A 136 -4.64 -2.48 15.67
CA TYR A 136 -3.26 -2.67 15.22
C TYR A 136 -2.14 -2.14 16.12
N PRO A 137 -2.32 -1.10 16.97
CA PRO A 137 -1.25 -0.71 17.91
C PRO A 137 -0.73 -1.87 18.77
N VAL A 138 -1.64 -2.74 19.22
CA VAL A 138 -1.25 -3.93 20.01
C VAL A 138 -0.52 -4.95 19.13
N VAL A 139 -1.01 -5.19 17.90
CA VAL A 139 -0.37 -6.10 16.95
C VAL A 139 1.03 -5.60 16.59
N PHE A 140 1.17 -4.32 16.29
CA PHE A 140 2.45 -3.71 15.94
C PHE A 140 3.44 -3.80 17.12
N ALA A 141 2.99 -3.52 18.35
CA ALA A 141 3.84 -3.68 19.54
C ALA A 141 4.37 -5.12 19.74
N LEU A 142 3.61 -6.14 19.32
CA LEU A 142 4.07 -7.52 19.32
C LEU A 142 5.08 -7.77 18.19
N LEU A 143 4.83 -7.24 16.99
CA LEU A 143 5.69 -7.40 15.81
C LEU A 143 7.01 -6.60 15.93
N THR A 144 7.12 -5.62 16.83
CA THR A 144 8.40 -4.94 17.10
C THR A 144 9.42 -5.83 17.82
N ARG A 145 9.06 -7.06 18.19
CA ARG A 145 9.92 -8.03 18.88
C ARG A 145 10.25 -9.21 17.94
N PRO A 146 11.39 -9.22 17.22
CA PRO A 146 11.68 -10.19 16.14
C PRO A 146 11.52 -11.65 16.56
N GLY A 147 11.93 -12.03 17.78
CA GLY A 147 11.76 -13.39 18.30
C GLY A 147 10.29 -13.78 18.53
N LEU A 148 9.44 -12.84 18.95
CA LEU A 148 8.00 -13.06 19.10
C LEU A 148 7.33 -13.09 17.72
N THR A 149 7.70 -12.21 16.83
CA THR A 149 7.24 -12.18 15.44
C THR A 149 7.46 -13.54 14.77
N LYS A 150 8.66 -14.12 14.87
CA LYS A 150 8.96 -15.45 14.34
C LYS A 150 7.98 -16.53 14.85
N ARG A 151 7.65 -16.49 16.15
CA ARG A 151 6.72 -17.46 16.77
C ARG A 151 5.29 -17.27 16.30
N LEU A 152 4.81 -16.02 16.31
CA LEU A 152 3.45 -15.67 15.87
C LEU A 152 3.24 -16.00 14.39
N VAL A 153 4.17 -15.59 13.53
CA VAL A 153 4.14 -15.89 12.09
C VAL A 153 4.23 -17.40 11.85
N GLY A 154 5.08 -18.12 12.61
CA GLY A 154 5.15 -19.57 12.53
C GLY A 154 3.84 -20.27 12.91
N LEU A 155 3.09 -19.74 13.88
CA LEU A 155 1.77 -20.24 14.25
C LEU A 155 0.72 -19.95 13.18
N LEU A 156 0.68 -18.73 12.65
CA LEU A 156 -0.22 -18.33 11.55
C LEU A 156 0.06 -19.17 10.29
N HIS A 157 1.33 -19.38 9.94
CA HIS A 157 1.71 -20.17 8.78
C HIS A 157 1.22 -21.62 8.88
N ARG A 158 1.32 -22.25 10.06
CA ARG A 158 0.92 -23.64 10.30
C ARG A 158 -0.59 -23.87 10.32
N SER A 159 -1.38 -22.85 10.65
CA SER A 159 -2.82 -22.97 10.82
C SER A 159 -3.57 -22.03 9.87
N THR A 160 -4.11 -22.56 8.77
CA THR A 160 -4.96 -21.81 7.85
C THR A 160 -6.17 -21.21 8.57
N ALA A 161 -6.81 -21.96 9.47
CA ALA A 161 -7.96 -21.48 10.23
C ALA A 161 -7.61 -20.24 11.09
N LEU A 162 -6.43 -20.24 11.74
CA LEU A 162 -5.98 -19.08 12.52
C LEU A 162 -5.58 -17.92 11.59
N ARG A 163 -4.84 -18.21 10.51
CA ARG A 163 -4.41 -17.22 9.53
C ARG A 163 -5.60 -16.52 8.86
N HIS A 164 -6.70 -17.22 8.60
CA HIS A 164 -7.92 -16.67 8.00
C HIS A 164 -8.94 -16.18 9.03
N SER A 165 -8.64 -16.29 10.32
CA SER A 165 -9.48 -15.70 11.37
C SER A 165 -9.28 -14.18 11.47
N ILE A 166 -10.08 -13.54 12.33
CA ILE A 166 -9.94 -12.11 12.67
C ILE A 166 -8.62 -11.78 13.39
N ALA A 167 -7.86 -12.77 13.81
CA ALA A 167 -6.50 -12.60 14.36
C ALA A 167 -5.41 -12.57 13.27
N GLY A 168 -5.78 -12.78 12.02
CA GLY A 168 -4.91 -12.78 10.84
C GLY A 168 -5.55 -12.04 9.66
N PHE A 169 -5.37 -12.59 8.46
CA PHE A 169 -5.86 -11.95 7.22
C PHE A 169 -7.39 -11.83 7.14
N GLY A 170 -8.15 -12.65 7.88
CA GLY A 170 -9.60 -12.52 7.91
C GLY A 170 -10.13 -11.22 8.51
N LEU A 171 -9.30 -10.38 9.16
CA LEU A 171 -9.68 -9.02 9.51
C LEU A 171 -9.62 -8.08 8.29
N LEU A 172 -8.71 -8.35 7.35
CA LEU A 172 -8.32 -7.50 6.23
C LEU A 172 -9.00 -7.87 4.91
N VAL A 173 -9.33 -9.16 4.74
CA VAL A 173 -9.90 -9.73 3.51
C VAL A 173 -11.11 -10.59 3.88
N THR A 174 -12.12 -10.61 3.01
CA THR A 174 -13.34 -11.38 3.25
C THR A 174 -13.12 -12.88 3.08
N ASP A 175 -12.36 -13.26 2.03
CA ASP A 175 -12.03 -14.64 1.71
C ASP A 175 -10.55 -14.73 1.31
N PRO A 176 -9.62 -14.84 2.30
CA PRO A 176 -8.19 -14.88 2.02
C PRO A 176 -7.79 -16.14 1.25
N ASP A 177 -7.00 -15.99 0.20
CA ASP A 177 -6.39 -17.11 -0.51
C ASP A 177 -5.42 -17.88 0.41
N PRO A 178 -5.54 -19.23 0.55
CA PRO A 178 -4.71 -20.01 1.46
C PRO A 178 -3.23 -20.04 1.10
N GLU A 179 -2.89 -20.11 -0.19
CA GLU A 179 -1.50 -20.21 -0.66
C GLU A 179 -0.82 -18.85 -0.59
N LEU A 180 -1.47 -17.80 -1.09
CA LEU A 180 -0.98 -16.44 -1.05
C LEU A 180 -0.75 -15.99 0.40
N SER A 181 -1.73 -16.16 1.29
CA SER A 181 -1.63 -15.76 2.68
C SER A 181 -0.56 -16.52 3.48
N ALA A 182 -0.23 -17.76 3.08
CA ALA A 182 0.88 -18.50 3.67
C ALA A 182 2.23 -17.98 3.15
N SER A 183 2.38 -17.86 1.83
CA SER A 183 3.64 -17.46 1.19
C SER A 183 4.08 -16.03 1.53
N ILE A 184 3.14 -15.11 1.73
CA ILE A 184 3.41 -13.73 2.20
C ILE A 184 4.13 -13.74 3.57
N LEU A 185 3.89 -14.74 4.42
CA LEU A 185 4.51 -14.85 5.74
C LEU A 185 5.90 -15.48 5.71
N ASP A 186 6.33 -16.08 4.60
CA ASP A 186 7.60 -16.80 4.49
C ASP A 186 8.85 -15.96 4.77
N PRO A 187 8.98 -14.73 4.27
CA PRO A 187 10.13 -13.88 4.58
C PRO A 187 10.28 -13.62 6.09
N LEU A 188 9.20 -13.27 6.76
CA LEU A 188 9.22 -13.06 8.23
C LEU A 188 9.52 -14.34 9.01
N ARG A 189 9.16 -15.50 8.49
CA ARG A 189 9.43 -16.80 9.12
C ARG A 189 10.90 -17.20 8.97
N SER A 190 11.49 -16.97 7.80
CA SER A 190 12.79 -17.50 7.40
C SER A 190 13.96 -16.57 7.65
N ASP A 191 13.82 -15.24 7.48
CA ASP A 191 14.91 -14.28 7.59
C ASP A 191 14.74 -13.33 8.79
N GLU A 192 15.76 -13.27 9.65
CA GLU A 192 15.78 -12.39 10.82
C GLU A 192 15.92 -10.92 10.43
N ARG A 193 16.67 -10.62 9.37
CA ARG A 193 16.88 -9.26 8.88
C ARG A 193 15.56 -8.63 8.42
N ILE A 194 14.67 -9.42 7.79
CA ILE A 194 13.33 -8.95 7.41
C ILE A 194 12.48 -8.64 8.66
N ARG A 195 12.61 -9.44 9.73
CA ARG A 195 11.94 -9.15 11.01
C ARG A 195 12.48 -7.89 11.66
N ASP A 196 13.80 -7.66 11.57
CA ASP A 196 14.44 -6.47 12.12
C ASP A 196 14.03 -5.21 11.34
N ASP A 197 13.96 -5.29 10.02
CA ASP A 197 13.47 -4.21 9.14
C ASP A 197 12.03 -3.84 9.47
N LEU A 198 11.14 -4.84 9.54
CA LEU A 198 9.75 -4.62 9.95
C LEU A 198 9.66 -4.00 11.34
N ALA A 199 10.41 -4.56 12.31
CA ALA A 199 10.39 -4.07 13.68
C ALA A 199 10.89 -2.62 13.79
N ALA A 200 11.92 -2.26 13.03
CA ALA A 200 12.43 -0.89 12.98
C ALA A 200 11.41 0.07 12.36
N PHE A 201 10.80 -0.30 11.24
CA PHE A 201 9.74 0.49 10.61
C PHE A 201 8.55 0.71 11.56
N LEU A 202 8.04 -0.37 12.19
CA LEU A 202 6.89 -0.26 13.09
C LEU A 202 7.17 0.58 14.35
N ARG A 203 8.41 0.57 14.87
CA ARG A 203 8.81 1.43 16.00
C ARG A 203 8.89 2.91 15.61
N ALA A 204 9.16 3.20 14.34
CA ALA A 204 9.28 4.55 13.82
C ALA A 204 7.94 5.18 13.46
N ILE A 205 6.84 4.43 13.51
CA ILE A 205 5.51 4.98 13.26
C ILE A 205 5.13 5.95 14.37
N ASP A 206 4.89 7.20 14.00
CA ASP A 206 4.31 8.24 14.84
C ASP A 206 3.00 8.74 14.19
N SER A 207 1.88 8.49 14.86
CA SER A 207 0.56 8.93 14.37
C SER A 207 0.44 10.45 14.27
N SER A 208 1.22 11.20 15.04
CA SER A 208 1.20 12.67 15.00
C SER A 208 1.77 13.23 13.70
N GLU A 209 2.73 12.52 13.07
CA GLU A 209 3.27 12.92 11.77
C GLU A 209 2.20 12.83 10.68
N LEU A 210 1.50 11.69 10.56
CA LEU A 210 0.45 11.53 9.57
C LEU A 210 -0.74 12.45 9.85
N ALA A 211 -1.06 12.68 11.12
CA ALA A 211 -2.09 13.65 11.52
C ALA A 211 -1.76 15.09 11.07
N ALA A 212 -0.48 15.45 11.04
CA ALA A 212 -0.01 16.73 10.54
C ALA A 212 0.06 16.78 9.00
N ILE A 213 0.44 15.67 8.36
CA ILE A 213 0.60 15.57 6.89
C ILE A 213 -0.76 15.59 6.19
N THR A 214 -1.69 14.72 6.59
CA THR A 214 -2.95 14.54 5.85
C THR A 214 -3.69 15.84 5.55
N PRO A 215 -3.88 16.81 6.48
CA PRO A 215 -4.51 18.08 6.17
C PRO A 215 -3.74 18.95 5.16
N ARG A 216 -2.40 18.83 5.12
CA ARG A 216 -1.56 19.60 4.18
C ARG A 216 -1.74 19.16 2.73
N LEU A 217 -2.24 17.93 2.50
CA LEU A 217 -2.54 17.41 1.17
C LEU A 217 -3.67 18.18 0.45
N SER A 218 -4.35 19.09 1.11
CA SER A 218 -5.25 20.07 0.46
C SER A 218 -4.56 20.91 -0.62
N LYS A 219 -3.22 20.95 -0.63
CA LYS A 219 -2.39 21.61 -1.65
C LYS A 219 -2.13 20.73 -2.88
N VAL A 220 -2.41 19.43 -2.79
CA VAL A 220 -2.24 18.48 -3.90
C VAL A 220 -3.33 18.75 -4.94
N ALA A 221 -2.91 19.13 -6.14
CA ALA A 221 -3.81 19.55 -7.20
C ALA A 221 -4.21 18.45 -8.18
N VAL A 222 -3.64 17.23 -7.99
CA VAL A 222 -3.96 16.10 -8.88
C VAL A 222 -5.30 15.47 -8.52
N PRO A 223 -6.01 14.86 -9.49
CA PRO A 223 -7.22 14.11 -9.24
C PRO A 223 -7.01 12.98 -8.21
N VAL A 224 -7.94 12.81 -7.29
CA VAL A 224 -7.93 11.78 -6.25
C VAL A 224 -9.22 10.94 -6.32
N SER A 225 -9.10 9.62 -6.22
CA SER A 225 -10.23 8.72 -6.03
C SER A 225 -10.06 7.95 -4.71
N VAL A 226 -11.09 7.96 -3.88
CA VAL A 226 -11.10 7.22 -2.60
C VAL A 226 -12.13 6.13 -2.70
N VAL A 227 -11.66 4.87 -2.75
CA VAL A 227 -12.48 3.66 -2.93
C VAL A 227 -12.47 2.86 -1.65
N TRP A 228 -13.61 2.72 -0.98
CA TRP A 228 -13.61 2.30 0.41
C TRP A 228 -14.50 1.12 0.70
N GLY A 229 -13.89 0.01 1.14
CA GLY A 229 -14.59 -1.19 1.61
C GLY A 229 -15.42 -0.90 2.87
N THR A 230 -16.74 -1.13 2.81
CA THR A 230 -17.66 -0.75 3.90
C THR A 230 -17.75 -1.79 5.01
N ALA A 231 -17.25 -3.02 4.77
CA ALA A 231 -17.22 -4.09 5.78
C ALA A 231 -15.95 -4.02 6.66
N ASP A 232 -15.09 -3.04 6.44
CA ASP A 232 -13.88 -2.83 7.22
C ASP A 232 -14.21 -2.35 8.64
N ARG A 233 -13.60 -3.01 9.62
CA ARG A 233 -13.82 -2.72 11.04
C ARG A 233 -12.75 -1.78 11.61
N ALA A 234 -11.57 -1.72 10.97
CA ALA A 234 -10.45 -0.86 11.35
C ALA A 234 -10.57 0.51 10.68
N PHE A 235 -10.60 0.51 9.36
CA PHE A 235 -10.73 1.73 8.55
C PHE A 235 -12.20 1.97 8.17
N ARG A 236 -12.97 2.55 9.09
CA ARG A 236 -14.41 2.77 8.87
C ARG A 236 -14.66 3.79 7.74
N PRO A 237 -15.78 3.71 7.00
CA PRO A 237 -16.10 4.62 5.89
C PRO A 237 -16.04 6.12 6.22
N LYS A 238 -16.28 6.47 7.49
CA LYS A 238 -16.13 7.86 7.97
C LYS A 238 -14.70 8.40 7.77
N LEU A 239 -13.68 7.53 7.93
CA LEU A 239 -12.28 7.93 7.69
C LEU A 239 -12.04 8.23 6.22
N GLY A 240 -12.49 7.35 5.32
CA GLY A 240 -12.36 7.55 3.87
C GLY A 240 -13.07 8.80 3.37
N ARG A 241 -14.29 9.08 3.87
CA ARG A 241 -14.99 10.34 3.54
C ARG A 241 -14.23 11.57 4.04
N ARG A 242 -13.65 11.50 5.25
CA ARG A 242 -12.81 12.58 5.79
C ARG A 242 -11.54 12.75 4.95
N LEU A 243 -10.90 11.65 4.53
CA LEU A 243 -9.74 11.72 3.64
C LEU A 243 -10.09 12.35 2.30
N ALA A 244 -11.18 11.93 1.65
CA ALA A 244 -11.64 12.51 0.39
C ALA A 244 -11.89 14.01 0.52
N SER A 245 -12.42 14.48 1.64
CA SER A 245 -12.71 15.92 1.87
C SER A 245 -11.47 16.81 2.00
N VAL A 246 -10.27 16.23 2.10
CA VAL A 246 -9.02 17.00 2.14
C VAL A 246 -8.65 17.55 0.76
N PHE A 247 -8.96 16.80 -0.30
CA PHE A 247 -8.52 17.11 -1.66
C PHE A 247 -9.57 17.93 -2.39
N ALA A 248 -9.14 18.93 -3.17
CA ALA A 248 -10.02 19.81 -3.93
C ALA A 248 -10.75 19.06 -5.07
N ASP A 249 -10.10 18.06 -5.68
CA ASP A 249 -10.62 17.25 -6.78
C ASP A 249 -10.63 15.76 -6.38
N ALA A 250 -11.56 15.38 -5.50
CA ALA A 250 -11.70 14.00 -5.04
C ALA A 250 -13.09 13.42 -5.29
N THR A 251 -13.12 12.11 -5.60
CA THR A 251 -14.32 11.27 -5.57
C THR A 251 -14.27 10.32 -4.37
N PHE A 252 -15.43 9.90 -3.89
CA PHE A 252 -15.55 8.87 -2.85
C PHE A 252 -16.55 7.79 -3.26
N THR A 253 -16.08 6.54 -3.33
CA THR A 253 -16.88 5.38 -3.73
C THR A 253 -16.89 4.33 -2.63
N GLU A 254 -18.07 3.90 -2.20
CA GLU A 254 -18.25 2.80 -1.25
C GLU A 254 -18.30 1.46 -1.97
N VAL A 255 -17.54 0.49 -1.44
CA VAL A 255 -17.49 -0.88 -1.95
C VAL A 255 -18.14 -1.82 -0.93
N PRO A 256 -19.40 -2.24 -1.16
CA PRO A 256 -20.09 -3.14 -0.25
C PRO A 256 -19.40 -4.51 -0.15
N ARG A 257 -19.43 -5.11 1.05
CA ARG A 257 -18.88 -6.44 1.31
C ARG A 257 -17.38 -6.55 0.99
N SER A 258 -16.63 -5.47 1.15
CA SER A 258 -15.17 -5.44 1.06
C SER A 258 -14.61 -4.90 2.37
N ARG A 259 -13.47 -5.44 2.77
CA ARG A 259 -12.68 -5.05 3.93
C ARG A 259 -11.49 -4.17 3.49
N THR A 260 -10.40 -4.18 4.24
CA THR A 260 -9.23 -3.33 4.02
C THR A 260 -8.63 -3.52 2.62
N PHE A 261 -8.43 -4.78 2.21
CA PHE A 261 -7.81 -5.08 0.93
C PHE A 261 -8.86 -5.18 -0.18
N VAL A 262 -9.37 -4.01 -0.60
CA VAL A 262 -10.38 -3.89 -1.66
C VAL A 262 -9.94 -4.59 -2.94
N ALA A 263 -8.66 -4.52 -3.28
CA ALA A 263 -8.11 -5.18 -4.48
C ALA A 263 -8.23 -6.71 -4.44
N MET A 264 -8.20 -7.31 -3.26
CA MET A 264 -8.39 -8.76 -3.08
C MET A 264 -9.86 -9.15 -3.00
N ASP A 265 -10.69 -8.31 -2.37
CA ASP A 265 -12.13 -8.59 -2.20
C ASP A 265 -12.96 -8.24 -3.43
N ARG A 266 -12.63 -7.13 -4.09
CA ARG A 266 -13.37 -6.52 -5.20
C ARG A 266 -12.41 -5.82 -6.16
N PRO A 267 -11.54 -6.54 -6.89
CA PRO A 267 -10.52 -5.96 -7.77
C PRO A 267 -11.12 -4.99 -8.79
N GLN A 268 -12.31 -5.28 -9.30
CA GLN A 268 -12.99 -4.44 -10.28
C GLN A 268 -13.25 -3.01 -9.77
N ALA A 269 -13.49 -2.82 -8.47
CA ALA A 269 -13.70 -1.48 -7.92
C ALA A 269 -12.42 -0.61 -7.99
N VAL A 270 -11.25 -1.23 -7.87
CA VAL A 270 -9.96 -0.56 -8.05
C VAL A 270 -9.73 -0.26 -9.53
N VAL A 271 -10.04 -1.22 -10.41
CA VAL A 271 -9.93 -1.07 -11.87
C VAL A 271 -10.79 0.10 -12.34
N ASP A 272 -12.06 0.13 -11.97
CA ASP A 272 -13.00 1.18 -12.35
C ASP A 272 -12.50 2.56 -11.91
N ALA A 273 -11.97 2.67 -10.69
CA ALA A 273 -11.43 3.91 -10.16
C ALA A 273 -10.18 4.38 -10.93
N VAL A 274 -9.27 3.46 -11.29
CA VAL A 274 -8.07 3.79 -12.09
C VAL A 274 -8.46 4.22 -13.50
N VAL A 275 -9.39 3.52 -14.14
CA VAL A 275 -9.87 3.87 -15.49
C VAL A 275 -10.56 5.23 -15.47
N GLU A 276 -11.48 5.45 -14.54
CA GLU A 276 -12.20 6.73 -14.42
C GLU A 276 -11.25 7.90 -14.17
N ILE A 277 -10.33 7.77 -13.20
CA ILE A 277 -9.42 8.86 -12.85
C ILE A 277 -8.40 9.12 -13.97
N SER A 278 -8.05 8.11 -14.76
CA SER A 278 -7.11 8.25 -15.89
C SER A 278 -7.69 9.09 -17.03
N ALA A 279 -9.01 9.15 -17.16
CA ALA A 279 -9.70 10.00 -18.12
C ALA A 279 -9.75 11.49 -17.69
N ARG A 280 -9.45 11.78 -16.40
CA ARG A 280 -9.46 13.15 -15.87
C ARG A 280 -8.17 13.89 -16.24
N GLN A 281 -8.31 15.14 -16.63
CA GLN A 281 -7.14 15.97 -16.97
C GLN A 281 -6.35 16.32 -15.70
N VAL A 282 -5.04 16.10 -15.76
CA VAL A 282 -4.13 16.67 -14.76
C VAL A 282 -4.01 18.16 -15.07
N PRO A 283 -4.20 19.04 -14.10
CA PRO A 283 -4.01 20.46 -14.30
C PRO A 283 -2.62 20.73 -14.90
N ARG A 284 -2.57 21.49 -16.02
CA ARG A 284 -1.29 21.90 -16.59
C ARG A 284 -0.64 22.86 -15.59
N ARG A 285 0.60 22.58 -15.25
CA ARG A 285 1.41 23.48 -14.42
C ARG A 285 1.72 24.76 -15.19
N PRO A 286 1.69 25.89 -14.52
CA PRO A 286 2.13 27.16 -15.12
C PRO A 286 3.63 27.15 -15.45
#